data_16c24f89aadfa91072665570d130fd8c
#
_entry.id   16c24f89aadfa91072665570d130fd8c
#
_cell.length_a   1.000
_cell.length_b   1.000
_cell.length_c   1.000
_cell.angle_alpha   90.00
_cell.angle_beta   90.00
_cell.angle_gamma   90.00
#
_symmetry.space_group_name_H-M   'P 1'
#
loop_
_entity.id
_entity.type
_entity.pdbx_description
1 polymer ?
#
loop_
_entity_poly.entity_id
_entity_poly.type
_entity_poly.pdbx_seq_one_letter_code
_entity_poly.pdbx_strand_id
1 'polypeptide(L)'
;MISRRNFLKTSALTLGGMSLPSLISCAGGNENKAAEAAAPAPKEFIGLQTYSLGAELAADVPGGLAKVKSFGYTDLELAGYNNGRIHAGYGDGDEGYAPADYKKLCDDLGLNILSAHLGTPSQYKTPEAEFTEAWKKTVEDHVTLGCTYIVDPSMPQCATVDEVKQACDRFNLAGKICKEAGIQFGYHNHNNEFTKLATPEEIKAKREEIIEMFKKRFSQVKPTEDMINNMMRRNAPGTMYEKLYMDNTDPALVCFELDVYWCMIGDQDPCEWITEHSDRIKLLHIKDRWIVGDSGMLNWKNIFTRAKAAGIKHFFVELESDPKGRKQFEGVEKSAQFLASQDYVW
;
A
#
# COMPACT_ATOMS: atom_id res chain seq x y z
N MET A 1 -26.82 24.36 28.00
CA MET A 1 -26.76 24.71 26.55
C MET A 1 -26.09 26.05 26.42
N ILE A 2 -24.82 26.09 26.06
CA ILE A 2 -24.07 27.34 25.83
C ILE A 2 -24.09 27.61 24.33
N SER A 3 -24.68 28.71 23.97
CA SER A 3 -24.90 29.15 22.57
C SER A 3 -23.58 29.51 21.88
N ARG A 4 -23.42 29.10 20.63
CA ARG A 4 -22.27 29.37 19.74
C ARG A 4 -21.91 30.87 19.53
N ARG A 5 -22.68 31.78 20.09
CA ARG A 5 -22.49 33.25 19.96
C ARG A 5 -21.51 33.87 20.96
N ASN A 6 -21.09 33.16 22.02
CA ASN A 6 -20.25 33.73 23.08
C ASN A 6 -18.77 33.38 22.97
N PHE A 7 -18.35 32.62 21.92
CA PHE A 7 -16.93 32.26 21.75
C PHE A 7 -16.08 33.28 20.99
N LEU A 8 -16.69 34.30 20.39
CA LEU A 8 -16.00 35.28 19.53
C LEU A 8 -15.76 36.66 20.17
N LYS A 9 -15.88 36.79 21.50
CA LYS A 9 -15.73 38.11 22.16
C LYS A 9 -14.58 38.25 23.17
N THR A 10 -13.64 37.32 23.22
CA THR A 10 -12.52 37.40 24.19
C THR A 10 -11.16 37.19 23.53
N SER A 11 -10.84 37.95 22.50
CA SER A 11 -9.48 38.03 21.96
C SER A 11 -9.22 39.40 21.35
N ALA A 12 -9.31 40.45 22.16
CA ALA A 12 -8.77 41.77 21.82
C ALA A 12 -8.43 42.45 23.14
N LEU A 13 -7.14 42.58 23.42
CA LEU A 13 -6.48 43.64 24.17
C LEU A 13 -5.21 43.10 24.85
N THR A 14 -4.06 43.37 24.23
CA THR A 14 -2.96 44.05 24.90
C THR A 14 -1.96 44.50 23.83
N LEU A 15 -2.06 45.76 23.46
CA LEU A 15 -1.02 46.58 22.85
C LEU A 15 -0.24 47.24 24.00
N GLY A 16 1.03 47.00 24.10
CA GLY A 16 1.93 47.75 24.94
C GLY A 16 3.20 48.05 24.15
N GLY A 17 3.35 49.27 23.71
CA GLY A 17 4.44 49.76 22.88
C GLY A 17 5.75 49.97 23.64
N MET A 18 6.85 49.97 22.89
CA MET A 18 8.05 50.78 23.18
C MET A 18 8.72 51.22 21.88
N SER A 19 9.13 52.43 21.91
CA SER A 19 9.59 53.36 20.89
C SER A 19 10.93 53.04 20.24
N LEU A 20 11.05 53.47 19.01
CA LEU A 20 12.24 53.65 18.16
C LEU A 20 13.28 54.59 18.74
N PRO A 21 14.55 54.49 18.24
CA PRO A 21 14.99 55.62 17.41
C PRO A 21 15.50 55.25 16.03
N SER A 22 15.18 56.11 15.10
CA SER A 22 15.58 56.22 13.75
C SER A 22 17.09 56.51 13.59
N LEU A 23 17.74 55.82 12.63
CA LEU A 23 18.89 56.40 11.91
C LEU A 23 18.72 56.11 10.42
N ILE A 24 18.62 57.17 9.66
CA ILE A 24 18.66 57.23 8.22
C ILE A 24 20.12 57.00 7.75
N SER A 25 20.33 56.08 6.82
CA SER A 25 21.45 56.18 5.89
C SER A 25 21.06 55.62 4.53
N CYS A 26 21.28 56.44 3.52
CA CYS A 26 20.98 56.18 2.12
C CYS A 26 22.01 55.29 1.44
N ALA A 27 21.50 54.70 0.37
CA ALA A 27 22.19 54.27 -0.86
C ALA A 27 22.76 52.84 -0.90
N GLY A 28 22.26 52.10 -1.89
CA GLY A 28 22.88 50.89 -2.42
C GLY A 28 21.84 49.86 -2.84
N GLY A 29 21.40 49.91 -4.10
CA GLY A 29 20.55 48.85 -4.65
C GLY A 29 21.24 47.50 -4.55
N ASN A 30 20.54 46.56 -3.94
CA ASN A 30 20.86 45.14 -4.07
C ASN A 30 19.55 44.42 -4.33
N GLU A 31 19.43 43.93 -5.55
CA GLU A 31 18.36 43.05 -5.95
C GLU A 31 18.35 41.83 -4.98
N ASN A 32 17.35 41.77 -4.13
CA ASN A 32 17.03 40.56 -3.39
C ASN A 32 16.62 39.48 -4.41
N LYS A 33 17.59 38.74 -4.95
CA LYS A 33 17.32 37.37 -5.38
C LYS A 33 16.82 36.63 -4.14
N ALA A 34 15.53 36.36 -4.10
CA ALA A 34 15.01 35.35 -3.21
C ALA A 34 15.88 34.10 -3.40
N ALA A 35 16.57 33.68 -2.38
CA ALA A 35 17.31 32.42 -2.40
C ALA A 35 16.27 31.35 -2.70
N GLU A 36 16.32 30.79 -3.88
CA GLU A 36 15.60 29.61 -4.27
C GLU A 36 16.00 28.55 -3.25
N ALA A 37 15.06 28.14 -2.40
CA ALA A 37 15.35 27.13 -1.39
C ALA A 37 15.88 25.89 -2.13
N ALA A 38 17.09 25.48 -1.81
CA ALA A 38 17.69 24.29 -2.39
C ALA A 38 16.69 23.14 -2.26
N ALA A 39 16.42 22.43 -3.35
CA ALA A 39 15.58 21.27 -3.33
C ALA A 39 16.05 20.33 -2.22
N PRO A 40 15.13 19.75 -1.41
CA PRO A 40 15.52 18.83 -0.34
C PRO A 40 16.36 17.69 -0.94
N ALA A 41 17.35 17.23 -0.19
CA ALA A 41 18.15 16.08 -0.60
C ALA A 41 17.25 14.90 -0.93
N PRO A 42 17.57 14.10 -1.96
CA PRO A 42 16.78 12.92 -2.31
C PRO A 42 16.64 12.00 -1.10
N LYS A 43 15.44 11.46 -0.90
CA LYS A 43 15.21 10.44 0.13
C LYS A 43 15.88 9.14 -0.33
N GLU A 44 16.57 8.44 0.59
CA GLU A 44 17.39 7.28 0.23
C GLU A 44 16.60 5.97 0.02
N PHE A 45 15.27 5.96 0.29
CA PHE A 45 14.50 4.72 0.38
C PHE A 45 13.12 4.82 -0.26
N ILE A 46 12.94 5.59 -1.34
CA ILE A 46 11.66 5.63 -2.05
C ILE A 46 11.61 4.46 -3.03
N GLY A 47 10.68 3.54 -2.79
CA GLY A 47 10.42 2.40 -3.66
C GLY A 47 9.33 2.68 -4.68
N LEU A 48 9.37 1.99 -5.82
CA LEU A 48 8.35 2.02 -6.86
C LEU A 48 7.92 0.60 -7.20
N GLN A 49 6.60 0.35 -7.16
CA GLN A 49 6.02 -0.83 -7.79
C GLN A 49 5.95 -0.61 -9.30
N THR A 50 6.64 -1.47 -10.08
CA THR A 50 6.81 -1.32 -11.54
C THR A 50 5.53 -1.48 -12.34
N TYR A 51 4.49 -2.11 -11.78
CA TYR A 51 3.14 -2.13 -12.35
C TYR A 51 2.64 -0.73 -12.71
N SER A 52 3.00 0.27 -11.91
CA SER A 52 2.62 1.68 -12.10
C SER A 52 2.97 2.24 -13.47
N LEU A 53 3.95 1.66 -14.15
CA LEU A 53 4.46 2.16 -15.42
C LEU A 53 3.92 1.40 -16.64
N GLY A 54 3.49 0.16 -16.46
CA GLY A 54 2.84 -0.66 -17.47
C GLY A 54 3.47 -0.58 -18.88
N ALA A 55 2.65 -0.28 -19.88
CA ALA A 55 3.06 -0.20 -21.27
C ALA A 55 4.11 0.92 -21.55
N GLU A 56 4.17 1.97 -20.75
CA GLU A 56 5.19 3.03 -20.92
C GLU A 56 6.60 2.51 -20.61
N LEU A 57 6.74 1.62 -19.62
CA LEU A 57 8.01 0.95 -19.33
C LEU A 57 8.34 -0.11 -20.39
N ALA A 58 7.34 -0.87 -20.83
CA ALA A 58 7.52 -1.91 -21.85
C ALA A 58 8.05 -1.36 -23.20
N ALA A 59 7.73 -0.11 -23.53
CA ALA A 59 8.19 0.53 -24.75
C ALA A 59 9.73 0.78 -24.77
N ASP A 60 10.36 1.02 -23.62
CA ASP A 60 11.80 1.23 -23.47
C ASP A 60 12.18 0.96 -22.02
N VAL A 61 12.49 -0.29 -21.68
CA VAL A 61 12.82 -0.68 -20.31
C VAL A 61 14.08 0.03 -19.78
N PRO A 62 15.24 0.06 -20.49
CA PRO A 62 16.42 0.75 -19.99
C PRO A 62 16.21 2.26 -19.81
N GLY A 63 15.62 2.93 -20.79
CA GLY A 63 15.35 4.37 -20.72
C GLY A 63 14.28 4.70 -19.68
N GLY A 64 13.26 3.84 -19.51
CA GLY A 64 12.25 3.98 -18.49
C GLY A 64 12.80 3.84 -17.07
N LEU A 65 13.64 2.84 -16.81
CA LEU A 65 14.30 2.67 -15.51
C LEU A 65 15.28 3.82 -15.20
N ALA A 66 15.98 4.31 -16.21
CA ALA A 66 16.84 5.51 -16.05
C ALA A 66 16.01 6.75 -15.64
N LYS A 67 14.81 6.93 -16.20
CA LYS A 67 13.87 7.99 -15.76
C LYS A 67 13.42 7.76 -14.32
N VAL A 68 13.03 6.55 -13.94
CA VAL A 68 12.65 6.20 -12.56
C VAL A 68 13.75 6.61 -11.59
N LYS A 69 15.00 6.26 -11.89
CA LYS A 69 16.14 6.69 -11.09
C LYS A 69 16.29 8.21 -11.03
N SER A 70 16.09 8.91 -12.14
CA SER A 70 16.19 10.37 -12.19
C SER A 70 15.11 11.10 -11.37
N PHE A 71 13.96 10.46 -11.12
CA PHE A 71 12.90 10.96 -10.25
C PHE A 71 13.20 10.80 -8.75
N GLY A 72 14.26 10.06 -8.41
CA GLY A 72 14.70 9.87 -7.02
C GLY A 72 14.32 8.51 -6.42
N TYR A 73 13.75 7.59 -7.19
CA TYR A 73 13.54 6.23 -6.72
C TYR A 73 14.85 5.46 -6.57
N THR A 74 14.92 4.62 -5.54
CA THR A 74 16.10 3.82 -5.23
C THR A 74 15.82 2.33 -5.23
N ASP A 75 14.60 1.95 -4.89
CA ASP A 75 14.17 0.57 -4.76
C ASP A 75 13.03 0.26 -5.72
N LEU A 76 13.00 -0.97 -6.21
CA LEU A 76 11.93 -1.47 -7.05
C LEU A 76 11.22 -2.64 -6.37
N GLU A 77 9.93 -2.67 -6.52
CA GLU A 77 9.14 -3.87 -6.43
C GLU A 77 8.68 -4.26 -7.84
N LEU A 78 9.04 -5.47 -8.25
CA LEU A 78 8.77 -5.93 -9.61
C LEU A 78 7.34 -6.45 -9.75
N ALA A 79 6.72 -6.17 -10.89
CA ALA A 79 5.59 -6.91 -11.42
C ALA A 79 6.00 -7.58 -12.74
N GLY A 80 5.28 -8.66 -13.12
CA GLY A 80 5.46 -9.24 -14.46
C GLY A 80 6.50 -10.36 -14.55
N TYR A 81 6.88 -11.01 -13.45
CA TYR A 81 7.62 -12.27 -13.55
C TYR A 81 6.72 -13.38 -14.11
N ASN A 82 7.17 -14.00 -15.19
CA ASN A 82 6.48 -15.14 -15.81
C ASN A 82 7.49 -16.10 -16.44
N ASN A 83 7.38 -17.39 -16.13
CA ASN A 83 8.18 -18.46 -16.74
C ASN A 83 9.70 -18.21 -16.74
N GLY A 84 10.26 -17.68 -15.65
CA GLY A 84 11.69 -17.41 -15.53
C GLY A 84 12.15 -16.14 -16.22
N ARG A 85 11.24 -15.23 -16.58
CA ARG A 85 11.56 -13.97 -17.23
C ARG A 85 10.86 -12.79 -16.55
N ILE A 86 11.50 -11.63 -16.58
CA ILE A 86 10.96 -10.37 -16.07
C ILE A 86 10.43 -9.56 -17.24
N HIS A 87 9.16 -9.25 -17.21
CA HIS A 87 8.48 -8.40 -18.18
C HIS A 87 8.20 -7.02 -17.57
N ALA A 88 8.07 -6.00 -18.39
CA ALA A 88 7.70 -4.66 -17.92
C ALA A 88 6.21 -4.62 -17.57
N GLY A 89 5.89 -4.56 -16.29
CA GLY A 89 4.51 -4.70 -15.81
C GLY A 89 3.95 -6.11 -16.08
N TYR A 90 2.64 -6.24 -16.18
CA TYR A 90 2.00 -7.53 -16.54
C TYR A 90 1.88 -7.72 -18.06
N GLY A 91 2.71 -7.05 -18.84
CA GLY A 91 2.64 -7.12 -20.30
C GLY A 91 3.26 -8.42 -20.83
N ASP A 92 2.55 -9.04 -21.75
CA ASP A 92 2.96 -10.22 -22.54
C ASP A 92 3.56 -9.80 -23.90
N GLY A 93 3.85 -8.51 -24.06
CA GLY A 93 4.23 -7.92 -25.36
C GLY A 93 5.72 -7.85 -25.64
N ASP A 94 6.57 -8.24 -24.68
CA ASP A 94 8.02 -8.26 -24.82
C ASP A 94 8.59 -9.68 -24.63
N GLU A 95 9.85 -9.89 -25.05
CA GLU A 95 10.55 -11.16 -24.81
C GLU A 95 10.95 -11.35 -23.34
N GLY A 96 10.78 -10.30 -22.51
CA GLY A 96 11.24 -10.25 -21.12
C GLY A 96 12.75 -10.40 -20.96
N TYR A 97 13.24 -10.23 -19.77
CA TYR A 97 14.65 -10.33 -19.41
C TYR A 97 14.91 -11.58 -18.56
N ALA A 98 16.05 -12.22 -18.76
CA ALA A 98 16.51 -13.18 -17.76
C ALA A 98 16.79 -12.47 -16.43
N PRO A 99 16.58 -13.13 -15.26
CA PRO A 99 16.79 -12.51 -13.96
C PRO A 99 18.14 -11.82 -13.78
N ALA A 100 19.23 -12.47 -14.20
CA ALA A 100 20.58 -11.91 -14.11
C ALA A 100 20.78 -10.67 -14.99
N ASP A 101 20.18 -10.64 -16.18
CA ASP A 101 20.29 -9.52 -17.12
C ASP A 101 19.50 -8.30 -16.61
N TYR A 102 18.29 -8.55 -16.05
CA TYR A 102 17.48 -7.49 -15.45
C TYR A 102 18.15 -6.92 -14.20
N LYS A 103 18.70 -7.79 -13.35
CA LYS A 103 19.49 -7.38 -12.18
C LYS A 103 20.64 -6.49 -12.57
N LYS A 104 21.42 -6.92 -13.57
CA LYS A 104 22.54 -6.12 -14.06
C LYS A 104 22.10 -4.75 -14.58
N LEU A 105 21.01 -4.68 -15.33
CA LEU A 105 20.46 -3.43 -15.82
C LEU A 105 20.10 -2.47 -14.66
N CYS A 106 19.44 -2.99 -13.61
CA CYS A 106 19.11 -2.21 -12.43
C CYS A 106 20.35 -1.75 -11.66
N ASP A 107 21.34 -2.63 -11.49
CA ASP A 107 22.61 -2.30 -10.82
C ASP A 107 23.38 -1.20 -11.53
N ASP A 108 23.47 -1.27 -12.86
CA ASP A 108 24.16 -0.27 -13.69
C ASP A 108 23.51 1.12 -13.53
N LEU A 109 22.21 1.17 -13.18
CA LEU A 109 21.44 2.40 -12.91
C LEU A 109 21.45 2.79 -11.42
N GLY A 110 21.98 1.96 -10.53
CA GLY A 110 21.92 2.17 -9.08
C GLY A 110 20.50 2.02 -8.52
N LEU A 111 19.69 1.11 -9.08
CA LEU A 111 18.39 0.72 -8.59
C LEU A 111 18.49 -0.64 -7.90
N ASN A 112 17.93 -0.79 -6.70
CA ASN A 112 17.83 -2.07 -6.00
C ASN A 112 16.51 -2.74 -6.37
N ILE A 113 16.53 -4.06 -6.55
CA ILE A 113 15.31 -4.87 -6.63
C ILE A 113 15.04 -5.43 -5.23
N LEU A 114 14.16 -4.80 -4.49
CA LEU A 114 13.90 -5.15 -3.10
C LEU A 114 12.82 -6.21 -2.95
N SER A 115 11.78 -6.14 -3.78
CA SER A 115 10.60 -6.99 -3.71
C SER A 115 10.05 -7.33 -5.10
N ALA A 116 9.17 -8.32 -5.15
CA ALA A 116 8.42 -8.67 -6.36
C ALA A 116 7.01 -9.20 -6.02
N HIS A 117 6.01 -8.82 -6.83
CA HIS A 117 4.65 -9.32 -6.75
C HIS A 117 4.47 -10.61 -7.56
N LEU A 118 4.01 -11.69 -6.90
CA LEU A 118 3.80 -13.01 -7.49
C LEU A 118 2.54 -13.69 -6.94
N GLY A 119 1.51 -13.84 -7.75
CA GLY A 119 0.22 -14.42 -7.37
C GLY A 119 0.16 -15.97 -7.38
N THR A 120 1.30 -16.67 -7.41
CA THR A 120 1.33 -18.14 -7.47
C THR A 120 0.85 -18.82 -6.19
N PRO A 121 1.23 -18.37 -4.97
CA PRO A 121 0.77 -18.98 -3.73
C PRO A 121 -0.74 -18.92 -3.51
N SER A 122 -1.42 -17.87 -4.01
CA SER A 122 -2.89 -17.76 -3.95
C SER A 122 -3.64 -18.85 -4.69
N GLN A 123 -2.96 -19.52 -5.62
CA GLN A 123 -3.50 -20.68 -6.34
C GLN A 123 -3.39 -21.96 -5.48
N TYR A 124 -3.89 -21.89 -4.25
CA TYR A 124 -3.71 -22.89 -3.21
C TYR A 124 -4.28 -24.30 -3.56
N LYS A 125 -5.15 -24.41 -4.57
CA LYS A 125 -5.72 -25.67 -5.06
C LYS A 125 -4.77 -26.46 -5.97
N THR A 126 -3.68 -25.84 -6.45
CA THR A 126 -2.61 -26.57 -7.16
C THR A 126 -2.02 -27.65 -6.27
N PRO A 127 -1.74 -28.88 -6.76
CA PRO A 127 -1.12 -29.92 -5.96
C PRO A 127 0.18 -29.46 -5.30
N GLU A 128 0.39 -29.82 -4.03
CA GLU A 128 1.52 -29.31 -3.23
C GLU A 128 2.89 -29.63 -3.85
N ALA A 129 3.07 -30.84 -4.41
CA ALA A 129 4.33 -31.23 -5.04
C ALA A 129 4.64 -30.37 -6.28
N GLU A 130 3.64 -30.11 -7.13
CA GLU A 130 3.75 -29.27 -8.31
C GLU A 130 4.07 -27.82 -7.92
N PHE A 131 3.33 -27.27 -6.96
CA PHE A 131 3.60 -25.94 -6.42
C PHE A 131 5.03 -25.84 -5.87
N THR A 132 5.45 -26.82 -5.05
CA THR A 132 6.75 -26.79 -4.38
C THR A 132 7.90 -26.78 -5.38
N GLU A 133 7.82 -27.57 -6.45
CA GLU A 133 8.84 -27.61 -7.51
C GLU A 133 8.91 -26.27 -8.25
N ALA A 134 7.77 -25.77 -8.70
CA ALA A 134 7.70 -24.50 -9.42
C ALA A 134 8.13 -23.31 -8.54
N TRP A 135 7.68 -23.30 -7.27
CA TRP A 135 7.97 -22.21 -6.35
C TRP A 135 9.45 -22.13 -5.97
N LYS A 136 10.14 -23.26 -5.78
CA LYS A 136 11.58 -23.27 -5.56
C LYS A 136 12.34 -22.61 -6.69
N LYS A 137 12.00 -22.95 -7.93
CA LYS A 137 12.63 -22.34 -9.10
C LYS A 137 12.36 -20.82 -9.15
N THR A 138 11.12 -20.42 -8.89
CA THR A 138 10.75 -19.01 -8.82
C THR A 138 11.54 -18.26 -7.76
N VAL A 139 11.72 -18.85 -6.57
CA VAL A 139 12.50 -18.26 -5.48
C VAL A 139 13.99 -18.15 -5.85
N GLU A 140 14.58 -19.17 -6.53
CA GLU A 140 15.96 -19.11 -7.03
C GLU A 140 16.18 -17.94 -8.01
N ASP A 141 15.24 -17.70 -8.90
CA ASP A 141 15.27 -16.54 -9.82
C ASP A 141 15.24 -15.21 -9.05
N HIS A 142 14.45 -15.14 -7.95
CA HIS A 142 14.36 -13.93 -7.13
C HIS A 142 15.56 -13.73 -6.19
N VAL A 143 16.24 -14.80 -5.79
CA VAL A 143 17.57 -14.70 -5.17
C VAL A 143 18.56 -14.09 -6.17
N THR A 144 18.54 -14.52 -7.42
CA THR A 144 19.39 -13.96 -8.49
C THR A 144 19.10 -12.47 -8.72
N LEU A 145 17.83 -12.05 -8.65
CA LEU A 145 17.40 -10.65 -8.71
C LEU A 145 17.86 -9.82 -7.51
N GLY A 146 18.21 -10.48 -6.38
CA GLY A 146 18.59 -9.80 -5.14
C GLY A 146 17.41 -9.40 -4.26
N CYS A 147 16.22 -9.96 -4.48
CA CYS A 147 15.03 -9.69 -3.70
C CYS A 147 15.21 -10.06 -2.22
N THR A 148 14.75 -9.18 -1.35
CA THR A 148 14.59 -9.44 0.09
C THR A 148 13.19 -9.95 0.40
N TYR A 149 12.21 -9.54 -0.41
CA TYR A 149 10.80 -9.91 -0.26
C TYR A 149 10.25 -10.50 -1.56
N ILE A 150 9.28 -11.41 -1.40
CA ILE A 150 8.34 -11.82 -2.45
C ILE A 150 6.95 -11.71 -1.85
N VAL A 151 6.07 -10.98 -2.50
CA VAL A 151 4.74 -10.65 -2.00
C VAL A 151 3.66 -11.17 -2.94
N ASP A 152 2.64 -11.83 -2.40
CA ASP A 152 1.47 -12.27 -3.18
C ASP A 152 0.37 -11.19 -3.13
N PRO A 153 0.04 -10.55 -4.28
CA PRO A 153 -1.00 -9.52 -4.35
C PRO A 153 -2.38 -10.09 -4.69
N SER A 154 -2.53 -11.39 -4.78
CA SER A 154 -3.74 -12.02 -5.30
C SER A 154 -4.59 -12.60 -4.18
N MET A 155 -5.84 -12.20 -4.10
CA MET A 155 -6.77 -12.75 -3.12
C MET A 155 -7.15 -14.19 -3.48
N PRO A 156 -6.88 -15.20 -2.61
CA PRO A 156 -7.34 -16.56 -2.83
C PRO A 156 -8.86 -16.64 -2.92
N GLN A 157 -9.36 -17.44 -3.86
CA GLN A 157 -10.81 -17.62 -4.02
C GLN A 157 -11.35 -18.61 -2.99
N CYS A 158 -11.67 -18.10 -1.79
CA CYS A 158 -12.16 -18.87 -0.65
C CYS A 158 -13.60 -18.49 -0.34
N ALA A 159 -14.50 -19.49 -0.28
CA ALA A 159 -15.89 -19.32 0.09
C ALA A 159 -16.17 -19.72 1.56
N THR A 160 -15.24 -20.38 2.23
CA THR A 160 -15.36 -20.88 3.60
C THR A 160 -14.09 -20.61 4.41
N VAL A 161 -14.23 -20.61 5.74
CA VAL A 161 -13.08 -20.46 6.65
C VAL A 161 -12.07 -21.61 6.49
N ASP A 162 -12.54 -22.81 6.18
CA ASP A 162 -11.62 -23.95 5.96
C ASP A 162 -10.84 -23.81 4.65
N GLU A 163 -11.43 -23.23 3.61
CA GLU A 163 -10.68 -22.87 2.39
C GLU A 163 -9.67 -21.77 2.66
N VAL A 164 -9.99 -20.77 3.51
CA VAL A 164 -9.03 -19.76 3.95
C VAL A 164 -7.84 -20.40 4.66
N LYS A 165 -8.08 -21.35 5.56
CA LYS A 165 -6.98 -22.06 6.25
C LYS A 165 -6.09 -22.82 5.26
N GLN A 166 -6.67 -23.50 4.25
CA GLN A 166 -5.89 -24.17 3.21
C GLN A 166 -5.03 -23.18 2.41
N ALA A 167 -5.56 -21.99 2.12
CA ALA A 167 -4.77 -20.93 1.48
C ALA A 167 -3.65 -20.43 2.40
N CYS A 168 -3.91 -20.28 3.71
CA CYS A 168 -2.90 -19.92 4.71
C CYS A 168 -1.81 -21.00 4.86
N ASP A 169 -2.17 -22.28 4.79
CA ASP A 169 -1.20 -23.37 4.78
C ASP A 169 -0.28 -23.28 3.55
N ARG A 170 -0.82 -22.89 2.39
CA ARG A 170 -0.04 -22.62 1.18
C ARG A 170 0.88 -21.41 1.35
N PHE A 171 0.42 -20.34 1.98
CA PHE A 171 1.25 -19.18 2.29
C PHE A 171 2.39 -19.54 3.26
N ASN A 172 2.11 -20.35 4.28
CA ASN A 172 3.13 -20.86 5.20
C ASN A 172 4.18 -21.71 4.46
N LEU A 173 3.76 -22.57 3.53
CA LEU A 173 4.67 -23.37 2.71
C LEU A 173 5.53 -22.46 1.80
N ALA A 174 4.92 -21.49 1.15
CA ALA A 174 5.62 -20.51 0.32
C ALA A 174 6.66 -19.75 1.15
N GLY A 175 6.26 -19.25 2.33
CA GLY A 175 7.12 -18.55 3.26
C GLY A 175 8.28 -19.39 3.78
N LYS A 176 8.04 -20.67 4.03
CA LYS A 176 9.12 -21.60 4.44
C LYS A 176 10.19 -21.74 3.34
N ILE A 177 9.77 -21.94 2.10
CA ILE A 177 10.69 -22.07 0.96
C ILE A 177 11.47 -20.76 0.74
N CYS A 178 10.79 -19.60 0.82
CA CYS A 178 11.44 -18.29 0.73
C CYS A 178 12.48 -18.12 1.84
N LYS A 179 12.13 -18.44 3.08
CA LYS A 179 13.01 -18.31 4.25
C LYS A 179 14.27 -19.16 4.14
N GLU A 180 14.15 -20.38 3.61
CA GLU A 180 15.30 -21.27 3.35
C GLU A 180 16.28 -20.64 2.34
N ALA A 181 15.79 -19.78 1.46
CA ALA A 181 16.57 -19.03 0.47
C ALA A 181 17.00 -17.62 0.93
N GLY A 182 16.65 -17.22 2.15
CA GLY A 182 16.97 -15.90 2.70
C GLY A 182 16.01 -14.78 2.28
N ILE A 183 14.85 -15.12 1.73
CA ILE A 183 13.80 -14.18 1.32
C ILE A 183 12.64 -14.25 2.31
N GLN A 184 12.01 -13.10 2.61
CA GLN A 184 10.78 -13.03 3.39
C GLN A 184 9.58 -13.07 2.45
N PHE A 185 8.65 -14.01 2.69
CA PHE A 185 7.36 -14.02 1.98
C PHE A 185 6.37 -13.07 2.64
N GLY A 186 5.57 -12.37 1.84
CA GLY A 186 4.52 -11.46 2.27
C GLY A 186 3.20 -11.62 1.51
N TYR A 187 2.16 -11.02 2.03
CA TYR A 187 0.85 -10.89 1.38
C TYR A 187 0.46 -9.41 1.28
N HIS A 188 -0.08 -9.00 0.13
CA HIS A 188 -0.53 -7.63 -0.15
C HIS A 188 -2.05 -7.59 -0.27
N ASN A 189 -2.67 -6.64 0.40
CA ASN A 189 -4.12 -6.46 0.36
C ASN A 189 -4.60 -5.52 -0.75
N HIS A 190 -5.79 -5.80 -1.25
CA HIS A 190 -6.68 -4.83 -1.85
C HIS A 190 -7.85 -4.53 -0.90
N ASN A 191 -8.92 -3.89 -1.40
CA ASN A 191 -10.09 -3.58 -0.58
C ASN A 191 -10.98 -4.81 -0.27
N ASN A 192 -10.90 -5.85 -1.07
CA ASN A 192 -11.75 -7.03 -0.93
C ASN A 192 -11.40 -7.84 0.32
N GLU A 193 -10.16 -7.84 0.76
CA GLU A 193 -9.66 -8.53 1.96
C GLU A 193 -10.29 -7.99 3.25
N PHE A 194 -10.78 -6.75 3.21
CA PHE A 194 -11.51 -6.13 4.33
C PHE A 194 -13.02 -6.47 4.32
N THR A 195 -13.51 -7.22 3.33
CA THR A 195 -14.84 -7.82 3.41
C THR A 195 -14.85 -8.99 4.39
N LYS A 196 -16.04 -9.32 4.92
CA LYS A 196 -16.18 -10.34 5.95
C LYS A 196 -16.68 -11.65 5.38
N LEU A 197 -16.02 -12.72 5.74
CA LEU A 197 -16.48 -14.08 5.54
C LEU A 197 -17.29 -14.52 6.76
N ALA A 198 -18.52 -14.94 6.53
CA ALA A 198 -19.43 -15.41 7.58
C ALA A 198 -20.00 -16.77 7.23
N THR A 199 -20.24 -17.59 8.27
CA THR A 199 -20.96 -18.86 8.12
C THR A 199 -22.45 -18.61 7.87
N PRO A 200 -23.17 -19.58 7.27
CA PRO A 200 -24.62 -19.49 7.12
C PRO A 200 -25.33 -19.27 8.47
N GLU A 201 -24.83 -19.87 9.55
CA GLU A 201 -25.34 -19.74 10.92
C GLU A 201 -25.18 -18.31 11.45
N GLU A 202 -24.01 -17.69 11.25
CA GLU A 202 -23.77 -16.29 11.64
C GLU A 202 -24.65 -15.31 10.85
N ILE A 203 -24.80 -15.55 9.54
CA ILE A 203 -25.70 -14.76 8.68
C ILE A 203 -27.14 -14.86 9.20
N LYS A 204 -27.63 -16.08 9.51
CA LYS A 204 -28.96 -16.32 10.04
C LYS A 204 -29.15 -15.62 11.38
N ALA A 205 -28.23 -15.82 12.32
CA ALA A 205 -28.27 -15.22 13.65
C ALA A 205 -28.30 -13.68 13.58
N LYS A 206 -27.46 -13.07 12.73
CA LYS A 206 -27.44 -11.63 12.55
C LYS A 206 -28.72 -11.08 11.94
N ARG A 207 -29.31 -11.81 11.01
CA ARG A 207 -30.61 -11.46 10.42
C ARG A 207 -31.72 -11.47 11.47
N GLU A 208 -31.78 -12.50 12.34
CA GLU A 208 -32.70 -12.59 13.44
C GLU A 208 -32.54 -11.45 14.46
N GLU A 209 -31.30 -11.13 14.82
CA GLU A 209 -30.97 -9.98 15.69
C GLU A 209 -31.50 -8.66 15.13
N ILE A 210 -31.30 -8.42 13.83
CA ILE A 210 -31.81 -7.21 13.15
C ILE A 210 -33.35 -7.16 13.20
N ILE A 211 -34.03 -8.26 12.94
CA ILE A 211 -35.49 -8.33 12.98
C ILE A 211 -36.00 -8.04 14.41
N GLU A 212 -35.38 -8.62 15.44
CA GLU A 212 -35.76 -8.37 16.85
C GLU A 212 -35.48 -6.91 17.26
N MET A 213 -34.37 -6.32 16.79
CA MET A 213 -34.08 -4.91 17.00
C MET A 213 -35.18 -4.01 16.40
N PHE A 214 -35.65 -4.30 15.19
CA PHE A 214 -36.74 -3.57 14.57
C PHE A 214 -38.05 -3.71 15.39
N LYS A 215 -38.40 -4.90 15.87
CA LYS A 215 -39.57 -5.12 16.71
C LYS A 215 -39.49 -4.29 18.00
N LYS A 216 -38.34 -4.25 18.66
CA LYS A 216 -38.16 -3.48 19.90
C LYS A 216 -38.22 -1.96 19.68
N ARG A 217 -37.57 -1.47 18.61
CA ARG A 217 -37.39 -0.03 18.38
C ARG A 217 -38.57 0.61 17.64
N PHE A 218 -39.25 -0.17 16.81
CA PHE A 218 -40.32 0.29 15.92
C PHE A 218 -41.51 -0.68 15.99
N SER A 219 -42.15 -0.79 17.17
CA SER A 219 -43.20 -1.77 17.46
C SER A 219 -44.39 -1.78 16.47
N GLN A 220 -44.56 -0.74 15.69
CA GLN A 220 -45.64 -0.58 14.70
C GLN A 220 -45.15 -0.83 13.25
N VAL A 221 -43.84 -1.09 13.02
CA VAL A 221 -43.28 -1.25 11.68
C VAL A 221 -42.72 -2.66 11.52
N LYS A 222 -43.30 -3.43 10.60
CA LYS A 222 -42.62 -4.65 10.11
C LYS A 222 -41.47 -4.26 9.17
N PRO A 223 -40.21 -4.66 9.45
CA PRO A 223 -39.11 -4.37 8.53
C PRO A 223 -39.37 -5.05 7.17
N THR A 224 -39.12 -4.32 6.09
CA THR A 224 -39.11 -4.90 4.75
C THR A 224 -37.82 -5.68 4.52
N GLU A 225 -37.77 -6.56 3.53
CA GLU A 225 -36.55 -7.28 3.13
C GLU A 225 -35.42 -6.31 2.78
N ASP A 226 -35.73 -5.19 2.09
CA ASP A 226 -34.72 -4.17 1.75
C ASP A 226 -34.13 -3.48 2.99
N MET A 227 -34.96 -3.23 4.00
CA MET A 227 -34.47 -2.65 5.28
C MET A 227 -33.54 -3.64 5.98
N ILE A 228 -33.90 -4.91 6.02
CA ILE A 228 -33.08 -5.97 6.62
C ILE A 228 -31.76 -6.09 5.83
N ASN A 229 -31.82 -6.20 4.51
CA ASN A 229 -30.64 -6.34 3.65
C ASN A 229 -29.71 -5.14 3.73
N ASN A 230 -30.25 -3.91 3.86
CA ASN A 230 -29.46 -2.70 4.10
C ASN A 230 -28.74 -2.74 5.46
N MET A 231 -29.43 -3.22 6.49
CA MET A 231 -28.82 -3.38 7.82
C MET A 231 -27.78 -4.51 7.84
N MET A 232 -28.02 -5.62 7.14
CA MET A 232 -27.05 -6.70 6.96
C MET A 232 -25.77 -6.21 6.28
N ARG A 233 -25.88 -5.41 5.20
CA ARG A 233 -24.69 -4.84 4.54
C ARG A 233 -23.86 -3.93 5.46
N ARG A 234 -24.52 -3.13 6.30
CA ARG A 234 -23.83 -2.21 7.24
C ARG A 234 -23.25 -2.92 8.47
N ASN A 235 -23.79 -4.06 8.83
CA ASN A 235 -23.41 -4.82 10.02
C ASN A 235 -23.14 -6.28 9.63
N ALA A 236 -22.38 -6.50 8.57
CA ALA A 236 -22.05 -7.83 8.09
C ALA A 236 -21.40 -8.66 9.21
N PRO A 237 -21.91 -9.89 9.50
CA PRO A 237 -21.28 -10.79 10.44
C PRO A 237 -19.98 -11.36 9.87
N GLY A 238 -19.26 -12.14 10.69
CA GLY A 238 -18.04 -12.82 10.27
C GLY A 238 -16.77 -12.02 10.49
N THR A 239 -15.66 -12.58 10.01
CA THR A 239 -14.31 -12.05 10.16
C THR A 239 -13.78 -11.60 8.80
N MET A 240 -13.04 -10.49 8.76
CA MET A 240 -12.38 -10.00 7.53
C MET A 240 -11.38 -11.03 7.03
N TYR A 241 -11.27 -11.18 5.71
CA TYR A 241 -10.28 -12.07 5.10
C TYR A 241 -8.86 -11.71 5.52
N GLU A 242 -8.51 -10.42 5.52
CA GLU A 242 -7.19 -9.95 5.94
C GLU A 242 -6.85 -10.42 7.36
N LYS A 243 -7.80 -10.29 8.28
CA LYS A 243 -7.61 -10.79 9.64
C LYS A 243 -7.52 -12.31 9.70
N LEU A 244 -8.30 -13.03 8.90
CA LEU A 244 -8.21 -14.48 8.81
C LEU A 244 -6.84 -14.93 8.28
N TYR A 245 -6.26 -14.22 7.30
CA TYR A 245 -4.91 -14.51 6.81
C TYR A 245 -3.87 -14.26 7.91
N MET A 246 -3.94 -13.14 8.62
CA MET A 246 -3.04 -12.84 9.74
C MET A 246 -3.13 -13.89 10.86
N ASP A 247 -4.35 -14.28 11.24
CA ASP A 247 -4.60 -15.21 12.36
C ASP A 247 -4.20 -16.67 12.04
N ASN A 248 -4.18 -17.06 10.76
CA ASN A 248 -3.91 -18.44 10.34
C ASN A 248 -2.56 -18.64 9.62
N THR A 249 -1.73 -17.60 9.54
CA THR A 249 -0.36 -17.71 9.00
C THR A 249 0.69 -17.55 10.10
N ASP A 250 1.80 -18.29 9.97
CA ASP A 250 2.94 -18.20 10.89
C ASP A 250 3.66 -16.83 10.72
N PRO A 251 3.73 -15.99 11.78
CA PRO A 251 4.41 -14.69 11.71
C PRO A 251 5.91 -14.78 11.43
N ALA A 252 6.52 -15.95 11.63
CA ALA A 252 7.92 -16.18 11.28
C ALA A 252 8.14 -16.51 9.80
N LEU A 253 7.07 -16.77 9.05
CA LEU A 253 7.09 -17.16 7.64
C LEU A 253 6.42 -16.14 6.72
N VAL A 254 5.33 -15.52 7.18
CA VAL A 254 4.49 -14.62 6.38
C VAL A 254 4.41 -13.25 7.03
N CYS A 255 4.85 -12.21 6.33
CA CYS A 255 4.57 -10.82 6.69
C CYS A 255 3.44 -10.23 5.83
N PHE A 256 3.12 -8.97 6.05
CA PHE A 256 2.09 -8.26 5.28
C PHE A 256 2.65 -6.96 4.72
N GLU A 257 2.23 -6.67 3.50
CA GLU A 257 2.41 -5.39 2.84
C GLU A 257 1.06 -4.69 2.82
N LEU A 258 0.92 -3.64 3.62
CA LEU A 258 -0.33 -2.90 3.69
C LEU A 258 -0.40 -1.85 2.57
N ASP A 259 -1.36 -1.99 1.67
CA ASP A 259 -1.77 -0.91 0.80
C ASP A 259 -2.70 0.05 1.54
N VAL A 260 -2.22 1.28 1.79
CA VAL A 260 -2.93 2.26 2.62
C VAL A 260 -4.19 2.82 1.93
N TYR A 261 -4.20 2.88 0.59
CA TYR A 261 -5.35 3.34 -0.17
C TYR A 261 -6.45 2.27 -0.21
N TRP A 262 -6.10 1.03 -0.54
CA TRP A 262 -7.06 -0.05 -0.56
C TRP A 262 -7.60 -0.39 0.83
N CYS A 263 -6.80 -0.24 1.88
CA CYS A 263 -7.25 -0.32 3.27
C CYS A 263 -8.35 0.72 3.54
N MET A 264 -8.13 1.97 3.15
CA MET A 264 -9.13 3.04 3.30
C MET A 264 -10.37 2.81 2.44
N ILE A 265 -10.23 2.32 1.19
CA ILE A 265 -11.36 1.94 0.33
C ILE A 265 -12.15 0.75 0.91
N GLY A 266 -11.48 -0.12 1.67
CA GLY A 266 -12.10 -1.19 2.44
C GLY A 266 -12.76 -0.74 3.75
N ASP A 267 -13.03 0.56 3.92
CA ASP A 267 -13.64 1.17 5.12
C ASP A 267 -12.80 0.95 6.41
N GLN A 268 -11.46 0.87 6.28
CA GLN A 268 -10.53 0.74 7.40
C GLN A 268 -9.62 1.96 7.53
N ASP A 269 -9.11 2.21 8.74
CA ASP A 269 -8.10 3.24 8.97
C ASP A 269 -6.69 2.64 8.87
N PRO A 270 -5.88 2.99 7.85
CA PRO A 270 -4.53 2.46 7.72
C PRO A 270 -3.62 2.79 8.91
N CYS A 271 -3.88 3.89 9.64
CA CYS A 271 -3.11 4.23 10.83
C CYS A 271 -3.40 3.28 12.00
N GLU A 272 -4.65 2.84 12.15
CA GLU A 272 -5.02 1.82 13.13
C GLU A 272 -4.39 0.47 12.75
N TRP A 273 -4.51 0.04 11.51
CA TRP A 273 -3.91 -1.22 11.02
C TRP A 273 -2.40 -1.26 11.22
N ILE A 274 -1.67 -0.20 10.86
CA ILE A 274 -0.21 -0.11 11.08
C ILE A 274 0.12 -0.23 12.57
N THR A 275 -0.67 0.36 13.45
CA THR A 275 -0.42 0.36 14.89
C THR A 275 -0.72 -1.00 15.51
N GLU A 276 -1.88 -1.60 15.17
CA GLU A 276 -2.38 -2.83 15.78
C GLU A 276 -1.64 -4.08 15.29
N HIS A 277 -1.12 -4.04 14.02
CA HIS A 277 -0.46 -5.17 13.37
C HIS A 277 1.01 -4.88 13.03
N SER A 278 1.68 -4.04 13.82
CA SER A 278 3.09 -3.63 13.61
C SER A 278 4.08 -4.80 13.63
N ASP A 279 3.75 -5.89 14.30
CA ASP A 279 4.52 -7.15 14.30
C ASP A 279 4.42 -7.90 12.98
N ARG A 280 3.33 -7.75 12.22
CA ARG A 280 3.05 -8.44 10.96
C ARG A 280 3.33 -7.58 9.73
N ILE A 281 2.99 -6.29 9.74
CA ILE A 281 3.18 -5.37 8.60
C ILE A 281 4.66 -4.96 8.53
N LYS A 282 5.31 -5.26 7.40
CA LYS A 282 6.73 -4.96 7.16
C LYS A 282 6.96 -4.02 5.98
N LEU A 283 6.01 -3.96 5.06
CA LEU A 283 6.04 -3.17 3.85
C LEU A 283 4.76 -2.33 3.76
N LEU A 284 4.83 -1.22 3.02
CA LEU A 284 3.65 -0.40 2.68
C LEU A 284 3.60 -0.13 1.18
N HIS A 285 2.42 -0.23 0.60
CA HIS A 285 2.12 0.47 -0.64
C HIS A 285 1.60 1.88 -0.33
N ILE A 286 2.36 2.86 -0.80
CA ILE A 286 2.02 4.28 -0.72
C ILE A 286 1.26 4.62 -2.00
N LYS A 287 -0.02 4.38 -1.94
CA LYS A 287 -0.98 4.52 -3.03
C LYS A 287 -2.02 5.57 -2.69
N ASP A 288 -2.39 6.38 -3.65
CA ASP A 288 -3.50 7.31 -3.60
C ASP A 288 -4.43 7.01 -4.78
N ARG A 289 -5.45 7.83 -5.00
CA ARG A 289 -6.35 7.65 -6.13
C ARG A 289 -5.62 7.68 -7.48
N TRP A 290 -4.55 8.44 -7.59
CA TRP A 290 -3.58 8.44 -8.67
C TRP A 290 -2.24 8.99 -8.18
N ILE A 291 -1.97 10.31 -8.24
CA ILE A 291 -0.75 10.90 -7.69
C ILE A 291 -0.81 10.89 -6.17
N VAL A 292 0.23 10.44 -5.52
CA VAL A 292 0.33 10.46 -4.06
C VAL A 292 0.24 11.90 -3.55
N GLY A 293 -0.71 12.14 -2.63
CA GLY A 293 -0.95 13.44 -2.03
C GLY A 293 -2.01 14.32 -2.71
N ASP A 294 -2.47 13.96 -3.91
CA ASP A 294 -3.42 14.81 -4.68
C ASP A 294 -4.87 14.67 -4.23
N SER A 295 -5.29 13.51 -3.73
CA SER A 295 -6.71 13.27 -3.42
C SER A 295 -7.20 13.95 -2.15
N GLY A 296 -6.31 14.18 -1.19
CA GLY A 296 -6.65 14.63 0.16
C GLY A 296 -7.40 13.59 0.99
N MET A 297 -7.49 12.33 0.54
CA MET A 297 -8.22 11.26 1.22
C MET A 297 -7.42 10.64 2.37
N LEU A 298 -6.09 10.65 2.29
CA LEU A 298 -5.17 10.00 3.22
C LEU A 298 -4.39 11.02 4.05
N ASN A 299 -4.25 10.75 5.36
CA ASN A 299 -3.42 11.56 6.24
C ASN A 299 -1.97 11.06 6.21
N TRP A 300 -1.23 11.46 5.18
CA TRP A 300 0.15 11.02 4.92
C TRP A 300 1.07 11.21 6.11
N LYS A 301 1.01 12.36 6.77
CA LYS A 301 1.84 12.63 7.95
C LYS A 301 1.58 11.60 9.07
N ASN A 302 0.31 11.27 9.33
CA ASN A 302 -0.02 10.30 10.36
C ASN A 302 0.39 8.88 9.95
N ILE A 303 0.18 8.49 8.69
CA ILE A 303 0.59 7.19 8.14
C ILE A 303 2.10 6.99 8.32
N PHE A 304 2.92 7.92 7.82
CA PHE A 304 4.39 7.83 7.95
C PHE A 304 4.86 7.88 9.40
N THR A 305 4.22 8.70 10.26
CA THR A 305 4.55 8.74 11.69
C THR A 305 4.29 7.38 12.35
N ARG A 306 3.16 6.73 12.06
CA ARG A 306 2.82 5.41 12.59
C ARG A 306 3.73 4.33 12.03
N ALA A 307 4.01 4.35 10.74
CA ALA A 307 4.92 3.42 10.08
C ALA A 307 6.33 3.48 10.69
N LYS A 308 6.85 4.68 10.91
CA LYS A 308 8.14 4.88 11.59
C LYS A 308 8.14 4.33 13.02
N ALA A 309 7.08 4.60 13.80
CA ALA A 309 6.93 4.09 15.15
C ALA A 309 6.82 2.55 15.18
N ALA A 310 6.21 1.94 14.17
CA ALA A 310 6.09 0.50 13.98
C ALA A 310 7.40 -0.15 13.48
N GLY A 311 8.43 0.64 13.13
CA GLY A 311 9.71 0.15 12.61
C GLY A 311 9.65 -0.34 11.15
N ILE A 312 8.60 0.04 10.40
CA ILE A 312 8.51 -0.24 8.97
C ILE A 312 9.56 0.60 8.25
N LYS A 313 10.35 -0.04 7.38
CA LYS A 313 11.50 0.59 6.71
C LYS A 313 11.28 0.80 5.21
N HIS A 314 10.43 -0.01 4.61
CA HIS A 314 10.29 -0.06 3.16
C HIS A 314 8.86 0.28 2.75
N PHE A 315 8.76 1.09 1.71
CA PHE A 315 7.49 1.42 1.10
C PHE A 315 7.66 1.62 -0.40
N PHE A 316 6.63 1.28 -1.16
CA PHE A 316 6.60 1.41 -2.60
C PHE A 316 5.45 2.31 -3.02
N VAL A 317 5.75 3.27 -3.88
CA VAL A 317 4.71 4.04 -4.57
C VAL A 317 4.05 3.14 -5.60
N GLU A 318 2.74 3.12 -5.62
CA GLU A 318 1.98 2.47 -6.68
C GLU A 318 0.91 3.39 -7.26
N LEU A 319 0.81 3.42 -8.59
CA LEU A 319 -0.23 4.11 -9.32
C LEU A 319 -1.04 3.13 -10.16
N GLU A 320 -2.36 3.27 -10.09
CA GLU A 320 -3.26 2.64 -11.07
C GLU A 320 -3.33 3.45 -12.35
N SER A 321 -4.01 2.89 -13.37
CA SER A 321 -4.29 3.62 -14.59
C SER A 321 -5.07 4.90 -14.30
N ASP A 322 -4.57 6.03 -14.79
CA ASP A 322 -5.27 7.30 -14.63
C ASP A 322 -6.56 7.33 -15.48
N PRO A 323 -7.73 7.53 -14.88
CA PRO A 323 -8.99 7.65 -15.63
C PRO A 323 -9.01 8.81 -16.65
N LYS A 324 -8.11 9.78 -16.51
CA LYS A 324 -7.94 10.91 -17.43
C LYS A 324 -6.95 10.62 -18.55
N GLY A 325 -6.34 9.41 -18.58
CA GLY A 325 -5.39 9.00 -19.60
C GLY A 325 -4.07 9.78 -19.59
N ARG A 326 -3.68 10.37 -18.43
CA ARG A 326 -2.36 11.01 -18.29
C ARG A 326 -1.27 9.94 -18.26
N LYS A 327 -0.05 10.33 -18.61
CA LYS A 327 1.08 9.41 -18.66
C LYS A 327 1.52 8.96 -17.28
N GLN A 328 1.79 7.68 -17.11
CA GLN A 328 2.18 7.10 -15.83
C GLN A 328 3.51 7.63 -15.31
N PHE A 329 4.50 7.86 -16.17
CA PHE A 329 5.75 8.50 -15.77
C PHE A 329 5.55 9.88 -15.13
N GLU A 330 4.60 10.68 -15.62
CA GLU A 330 4.26 11.96 -15.01
C GLU A 330 3.68 11.79 -13.58
N GLY A 331 2.83 10.79 -13.38
CA GLY A 331 2.26 10.49 -12.08
C GLY A 331 3.31 10.00 -11.08
N VAL A 332 4.18 9.11 -11.53
CA VAL A 332 5.30 8.55 -10.74
C VAL A 332 6.29 9.65 -10.34
N GLU A 333 6.66 10.55 -11.26
CA GLU A 333 7.53 11.71 -10.98
C GLU A 333 6.92 12.63 -9.93
N LYS A 334 5.65 13.02 -10.11
CA LYS A 334 4.96 13.90 -9.16
C LYS A 334 4.80 13.28 -7.78
N SER A 335 4.56 11.98 -7.71
CA SER A 335 4.49 11.26 -6.44
C SER A 335 5.84 11.27 -5.71
N ALA A 336 6.94 11.07 -6.42
CA ALA A 336 8.29 11.20 -5.85
C ALA A 336 8.57 12.63 -5.35
N GLN A 337 8.22 13.65 -6.15
CA GLN A 337 8.38 15.06 -5.77
C GLN A 337 7.56 15.41 -4.52
N PHE A 338 6.31 14.92 -4.43
CA PHE A 338 5.51 15.11 -3.23
C PHE A 338 6.19 14.49 -2.01
N LEU A 339 6.58 13.23 -2.07
CA LEU A 339 7.21 12.53 -0.95
C LEU A 339 8.55 13.17 -0.55
N ALA A 340 9.38 13.57 -1.51
CA ALA A 340 10.65 14.25 -1.26
C ALA A 340 10.45 15.60 -0.53
N SER A 341 9.35 16.30 -0.80
CA SER A 341 9.05 17.59 -0.17
C SER A 341 8.56 17.48 1.27
N GLN A 342 8.20 16.29 1.76
CA GLN A 342 7.63 16.10 3.09
C GLN A 342 8.73 15.84 4.14
N ASP A 343 8.67 16.55 5.26
CA ASP A 343 9.63 16.41 6.38
C ASP A 343 9.41 15.13 7.23
N TYR A 344 8.25 14.52 7.11
CA TYR A 344 7.87 13.30 7.85
C TYR A 344 8.18 11.99 7.08
N VAL A 345 8.55 12.05 5.81
CA VAL A 345 9.03 10.91 5.02
C VAL A 345 10.53 10.77 5.26
N TRP A 346 10.98 9.56 5.63
CA TRP A 346 12.38 9.24 5.92
C TRP A 346 13.07 8.55 4.76
#